data_dedfe2c43082ec324a6b9d1c2fd4c06d
#
_entry.id   dedfe2c43082ec324a6b9d1c2fd4c06d
#
_cell.length_a   1.000
_cell.length_b   1.000
_cell.length_c   1.000
_cell.angle_alpha   90.00
_cell.angle_beta   90.00
_cell.angle_gamma   90.00
#
_symmetry.space_group_name_H-M   'P 1'
#
loop_
_entity.id
_entity.type
_entity.pdbx_description
1 polymer ?
#
loop_
_entity_poly.entity_id
_entity_poly.type
_entity_poly.pdbx_seq_one_letter_code
_entity_poly.pdbx_strand_id
1 'polypeptide(L)'
;TESIARILSATDSTMADFIGLISTASTTVRTHSRIPVIATHQAEHSDVFDESGNPKGEGWDYIHFPYAPDEGLMIYALEVTGNGMLPLFREGDRLIIAPNAPVRRGDRVVVKTISGALHAKVLARQTGGKVELKSFHPTEADDILAAKDILWMSRIVWVSQ
;
A
#
# COMPACT_ATOMS: atom_id res chain seq x y z
N THR A 1 -17.07 2.36 42.21
CA THR A 1 -15.78 2.90 42.77
C THR A 1 -15.30 2.11 43.99
N GLU A 2 -16.18 1.79 44.93
CA GLU A 2 -15.79 0.97 46.10
C GLU A 2 -15.32 -0.44 45.71
N SER A 3 -15.91 -1.07 44.73
CA SER A 3 -15.52 -2.40 44.23
C SER A 3 -14.12 -2.42 43.63
N ILE A 4 -13.73 -1.39 42.90
CA ILE A 4 -12.38 -1.25 42.30
C ILE A 4 -11.32 -1.02 43.42
N ALA A 5 -11.63 -0.16 44.39
CA ALA A 5 -10.75 0.08 45.53
C ALA A 5 -10.52 -1.17 46.37
N ARG A 6 -11.53 -2.00 46.57
CA ARG A 6 -11.40 -3.29 47.25
C ARG A 6 -10.56 -4.30 46.51
N ILE A 7 -10.68 -4.37 45.18
CA ILE A 7 -9.85 -5.26 44.37
C ILE A 7 -8.39 -4.82 44.40
N LEU A 8 -8.12 -3.52 44.29
CA LEU A 8 -6.76 -2.97 44.38
C LEU A 8 -6.11 -3.18 45.74
N SER A 9 -6.88 -3.07 46.82
CA SER A 9 -6.38 -3.34 48.18
C SER A 9 -6.05 -4.83 48.36
N ALA A 10 -6.78 -5.72 47.74
CA ALA A 10 -6.53 -7.17 47.85
C ALA A 10 -5.32 -7.64 47.03
N THR A 11 -4.90 -6.88 46.01
CA THR A 11 -3.76 -7.22 45.12
C THR A 11 -2.51 -6.41 45.40
N ASP A 12 -2.52 -5.58 46.44
CA ASP A 12 -1.40 -4.67 46.79
C ASP A 12 -0.98 -3.71 45.68
N SER A 13 -1.95 -3.43 44.76
CA SER A 13 -1.76 -2.55 43.62
C SER A 13 -2.37 -1.17 43.88
N THR A 14 -1.74 -0.14 43.36
CA THR A 14 -2.26 1.23 43.47
C THR A 14 -3.19 1.59 42.33
N MET A 15 -4.03 2.62 42.50
CA MET A 15 -4.85 3.18 41.43
C MET A 15 -3.99 3.65 40.24
N ALA A 16 -2.77 4.14 40.53
CA ALA A 16 -1.82 4.54 39.52
C ALA A 16 -1.36 3.34 38.64
N ASP A 17 -1.13 2.18 39.26
CA ASP A 17 -0.76 0.94 38.57
C ASP A 17 -1.91 0.46 37.68
N PHE A 18 -3.15 0.55 38.14
CA PHE A 18 -4.33 0.20 37.38
C PHE A 18 -4.53 1.15 36.17
N ILE A 19 -4.38 2.45 36.36
CA ILE A 19 -4.42 3.44 35.29
C ILE A 19 -3.28 3.20 34.30
N GLY A 20 -2.09 2.88 34.74
CA GLY A 20 -0.96 2.50 33.92
C GLY A 20 -1.25 1.29 33.04
N LEU A 21 -1.85 0.24 33.61
CA LEU A 21 -2.26 -0.97 32.88
C LEU A 21 -3.35 -0.68 31.85
N ILE A 22 -4.35 0.14 32.19
CA ILE A 22 -5.40 0.55 31.23
C ILE A 22 -4.79 1.40 30.12
N SER A 23 -3.88 2.32 30.44
CA SER A 23 -3.19 3.14 29.41
C SER A 23 -2.36 2.30 28.47
N THR A 24 -1.67 1.26 28.98
CA THR A 24 -0.90 0.31 28.15
C THR A 24 -1.82 -0.61 27.33
N ALA A 25 -2.94 -1.05 27.91
CA ALA A 25 -3.92 -1.86 27.19
C ALA A 25 -4.74 -1.05 26.17
N SER A 26 -4.90 0.26 26.38
CA SER A 26 -5.58 1.16 25.44
C SER A 26 -4.73 1.53 24.23
N THR A 27 -3.45 1.19 24.21
CA THR A 27 -2.54 1.51 23.07
C THR A 27 -2.63 0.51 21.93
N THR A 28 -3.61 -0.41 21.94
CA THR A 28 -4.03 -1.08 20.71
C THR A 28 -5.21 -0.32 20.09
N VAL A 29 -5.14 1.00 20.05
CA VAL A 29 -5.91 1.78 19.09
C VAL A 29 -5.37 1.35 17.73
N ARG A 30 -6.15 0.55 17.00
CA ARG A 30 -5.92 0.33 15.57
C ARG A 30 -5.90 1.70 14.94
N THR A 31 -4.71 2.24 14.73
CA THR A 31 -4.53 3.52 14.09
C THR A 31 -4.94 3.33 12.65
N HIS A 32 -6.18 3.68 12.34
CA HIS A 32 -6.63 3.74 10.96
C HIS A 32 -5.80 4.82 10.26
N SER A 33 -4.90 4.39 9.40
CA SER A 33 -4.13 5.33 8.59
C SER A 33 -5.03 5.91 7.51
N ARG A 34 -5.05 7.22 7.39
CA ARG A 34 -5.64 7.89 6.23
C ARG A 34 -4.60 7.84 5.12
N ILE A 35 -4.93 7.16 4.03
CA ILE A 35 -4.05 7.04 2.88
C ILE A 35 -4.64 7.76 1.67
N PRO A 36 -3.83 8.44 0.86
CA PRO A 36 -4.31 9.11 -0.33
C PRO A 36 -4.76 8.10 -1.38
N VAL A 37 -5.80 8.46 -2.11
CA VAL A 37 -6.34 7.69 -3.24
C VAL A 37 -6.05 8.42 -4.53
N ILE A 38 -5.47 7.70 -5.48
CA ILE A 38 -5.11 8.22 -6.80
C ILE A 38 -5.78 7.34 -7.84
N ALA A 39 -6.54 7.92 -8.75
CA ALA A 39 -7.13 7.16 -9.85
C ALA A 39 -6.06 6.77 -10.90
N THR A 40 -6.20 5.61 -11.54
CA THR A 40 -5.21 5.14 -12.51
C THR A 40 -5.04 6.10 -13.68
N HIS A 41 -6.11 6.73 -14.16
CA HIS A 41 -6.02 7.74 -15.22
C HIS A 41 -5.23 8.99 -14.79
N GLN A 42 -5.27 9.37 -13.50
CA GLN A 42 -4.42 10.44 -12.96
C GLN A 42 -2.97 9.98 -12.82
N ALA A 43 -2.77 8.72 -12.43
CA ALA A 43 -1.45 8.12 -12.27
C ALA A 43 -0.65 8.01 -13.58
N GLU A 44 -1.32 8.05 -14.73
CA GLU A 44 -0.68 8.08 -16.05
C GLU A 44 0.00 9.41 -16.34
N HIS A 45 -0.41 10.50 -15.69
CA HIS A 45 0.25 11.81 -15.82
C HIS A 45 1.58 11.85 -15.07
N SER A 46 2.56 12.54 -15.64
CA SER A 46 3.95 12.53 -15.15
C SER A 46 4.16 13.20 -13.80
N ASP A 47 3.31 14.15 -13.44
CA ASP A 47 3.54 15.03 -12.29
C ASP A 47 2.95 14.50 -10.96
N VAL A 48 2.29 13.35 -10.99
CA VAL A 48 1.56 12.79 -9.86
C VAL A 48 2.47 12.05 -8.89
N PHE A 49 3.62 11.56 -9.36
CA PHE A 49 4.58 10.78 -8.57
C PHE A 49 5.99 11.34 -8.65
N ASP A 50 6.77 11.08 -7.60
CA ASP A 50 8.21 11.29 -7.64
C ASP A 50 8.94 10.11 -8.32
N GLU A 51 10.26 10.19 -8.41
CA GLU A 51 11.10 9.15 -9.03
C GLU A 51 11.07 7.80 -8.28
N SER A 52 10.63 7.82 -7.03
CA SER A 52 10.47 6.63 -6.18
C SER A 52 9.06 6.05 -6.21
N GLY A 53 8.13 6.68 -6.94
CA GLY A 53 6.73 6.26 -7.00
C GLY A 53 5.87 6.70 -5.82
N ASN A 54 6.31 7.70 -5.04
CA ASN A 54 5.48 8.29 -4.01
C ASN A 54 4.58 9.38 -4.60
N PRO A 55 3.33 9.51 -4.13
CA PRO A 55 2.43 10.55 -4.59
C PRO A 55 2.96 11.94 -4.27
N LYS A 56 2.89 12.83 -5.23
CA LYS A 56 3.22 14.25 -5.11
C LYS A 56 1.96 15.10 -5.19
N GLY A 57 2.00 16.24 -4.52
CA GLY A 57 0.94 17.26 -4.60
C GLY A 57 -0.10 17.15 -3.51
N GLU A 58 -1.13 17.96 -3.67
CA GLU A 58 -2.25 18.11 -2.72
C GLU A 58 -3.58 17.87 -3.44
N GLY A 59 -4.65 17.71 -2.66
CA GLY A 59 -6.00 17.57 -3.21
C GLY A 59 -6.41 16.13 -3.50
N TRP A 60 -5.69 15.16 -2.94
CA TRP A 60 -6.08 13.76 -3.03
C TRP A 60 -7.31 13.46 -2.17
N ASP A 61 -8.15 12.56 -2.65
CA ASP A 61 -9.11 11.89 -1.79
C ASP A 61 -8.37 10.97 -0.82
N TYR A 62 -9.01 10.67 0.33
CA TYR A 62 -8.42 9.84 1.36
C TYR A 62 -9.39 8.75 1.78
N ILE A 63 -8.85 7.57 2.00
CA ILE A 63 -9.58 6.45 2.61
C ILE A 63 -8.96 6.07 3.96
N HIS A 64 -9.79 5.50 4.82
CA HIS A 64 -9.33 4.88 6.05
C HIS A 64 -8.89 3.46 5.74
N PHE A 65 -7.61 3.18 5.93
CA PHE A 65 -7.06 1.85 5.79
C PHE A 65 -6.88 1.24 7.18
N PRO A 66 -7.45 0.03 7.43
CA PRO A 66 -7.52 -0.53 8.79
C PRO A 66 -6.17 -1.07 9.30
N TYR A 67 -5.14 -0.94 8.53
CA TYR A 67 -3.79 -1.39 8.86
C TYR A 67 -2.85 -0.20 8.94
N ALA A 68 -2.14 -0.07 10.07
CA ALA A 68 -1.03 0.85 10.15
C ALA A 68 0.18 0.17 9.50
N PRO A 69 0.77 0.76 8.44
CA PRO A 69 2.02 0.24 7.92
C PRO A 69 3.11 0.31 9.01
N ASP A 70 4.09 -0.59 8.92
CA ASP A 70 5.27 -0.52 9.76
C ASP A 70 5.87 0.88 9.74
N GLU A 71 6.46 1.32 10.85
CA GLU A 71 7.02 2.66 10.99
C GLU A 71 7.94 2.99 9.80
N GLY A 72 7.60 4.06 9.08
CA GLY A 72 8.35 4.52 7.91
C GLY A 72 7.91 3.98 6.56
N LEU A 73 6.94 3.06 6.49
CA LEU A 73 6.40 2.59 5.22
C LEU A 73 5.31 3.55 4.72
N MET A 74 5.58 4.29 3.66
CA MET A 74 4.54 5.04 2.96
C MET A 74 3.64 4.09 2.17
N ILE A 75 2.34 4.28 2.24
CA ILE A 75 1.35 3.57 1.42
C ILE A 75 0.35 4.54 0.83
N TYR A 76 -0.17 4.20 -0.34
CA TYR A 76 -1.30 4.90 -0.97
C TYR A 76 -2.21 3.90 -1.68
N ALA A 77 -3.43 4.33 -2.01
CA ALA A 77 -4.36 3.54 -2.79
C ALA A 77 -4.35 4.02 -4.25
N LEU A 78 -4.25 3.08 -5.18
CA LEU A 78 -4.45 3.30 -6.60
C LEU A 78 -5.84 2.75 -6.96
N GLU A 79 -6.79 3.63 -7.30
CA GLU A 79 -8.13 3.24 -7.71
C GLU A 79 -8.16 2.96 -9.21
N VAL A 80 -8.55 1.75 -9.56
CA VAL A 80 -8.62 1.31 -10.96
C VAL A 80 -9.76 2.02 -11.66
N THR A 81 -9.45 2.70 -12.76
CA THR A 81 -10.41 3.33 -13.66
C THR A 81 -10.34 2.71 -15.04
N GLY A 82 -11.51 2.42 -15.62
CA GLY A 82 -11.59 1.76 -16.91
C GLY A 82 -11.21 0.29 -16.89
N ASN A 83 -10.90 -0.26 -18.06
CA ASN A 83 -10.72 -1.70 -18.28
C ASN A 83 -9.26 -2.13 -18.51
N GLY A 84 -8.31 -1.21 -18.37
CA GLY A 84 -6.90 -1.48 -18.70
C GLY A 84 -6.19 -2.50 -17.83
N MET A 85 -6.78 -2.85 -16.68
CA MET A 85 -6.22 -3.82 -15.73
C MET A 85 -7.04 -5.11 -15.61
N LEU A 86 -8.01 -5.30 -16.51
CA LEU A 86 -8.76 -6.56 -16.59
C LEU A 86 -7.83 -7.72 -17.02
N PRO A 87 -8.16 -8.96 -16.66
CA PRO A 87 -9.33 -9.41 -15.90
C PRO A 87 -9.13 -9.39 -14.39
N LEU A 88 -7.91 -9.11 -13.90
CA LEU A 88 -7.59 -9.24 -12.48
C LEU A 88 -8.18 -8.12 -11.64
N PHE A 89 -8.08 -6.89 -12.12
CA PHE A 89 -8.58 -5.71 -11.42
C PHE A 89 -9.67 -5.04 -12.26
N ARG A 90 -10.79 -4.75 -11.61
CA ARG A 90 -11.95 -4.10 -12.22
C ARG A 90 -11.98 -2.63 -11.85
N GLU A 91 -12.72 -1.86 -12.62
CA GLU A 91 -13.03 -0.48 -12.28
C GLU A 91 -13.63 -0.39 -10.85
N GLY A 92 -13.07 0.49 -10.03
CA GLY A 92 -13.44 0.65 -8.63
C GLY A 92 -12.60 -0.16 -7.64
N ASP A 93 -11.83 -1.16 -8.09
CA ASP A 93 -10.89 -1.88 -7.22
C ASP A 93 -9.79 -0.93 -6.75
N ARG A 94 -9.34 -1.11 -5.51
CA ARG A 94 -8.26 -0.31 -4.91
C ARG A 94 -7.05 -1.18 -4.62
N LEU A 95 -5.95 -0.83 -5.26
CA LEU A 95 -4.65 -1.46 -5.04
C LEU A 95 -3.89 -0.63 -3.99
N ILE A 96 -3.53 -1.25 -2.87
CA ILE A 96 -2.70 -0.58 -1.87
C ILE A 96 -1.26 -0.80 -2.24
N ILE A 97 -0.56 0.29 -2.48
CA ILE A 97 0.80 0.34 -3.00
C ILE A 97 1.75 0.78 -1.89
N ALA A 98 2.88 0.10 -1.79
CA ALA A 98 3.97 0.45 -0.90
C ALA A 98 5.24 0.75 -1.71
N PRO A 99 5.51 2.01 -2.07
CA PRO A 99 6.63 2.40 -2.93
C PRO A 99 7.99 1.99 -2.38
N ASN A 100 8.16 2.11 -1.07
CA ASN A 100 9.43 1.85 -0.39
C ASN A 100 9.59 0.40 0.08
N ALA A 101 8.59 -0.46 -0.17
CA ALA A 101 8.71 -1.87 0.15
C ALA A 101 9.63 -2.59 -0.84
N PRO A 102 10.50 -3.48 -0.38
CA PRO A 102 11.35 -4.26 -1.27
C PRO A 102 10.49 -5.14 -2.18
N VAL A 103 10.79 -5.10 -3.47
CA VAL A 103 10.11 -5.92 -4.48
C VAL A 103 10.91 -7.19 -4.70
N ARG A 104 10.23 -8.33 -4.70
CA ARG A 104 10.82 -9.65 -4.88
C ARG A 104 10.16 -10.38 -6.04
N ARG A 105 10.85 -11.38 -6.56
CA ARG A 105 10.30 -12.30 -7.55
C ARG A 105 8.99 -12.92 -7.04
N GLY A 106 7.96 -12.89 -7.86
CA GLY A 106 6.62 -13.38 -7.52
C GLY A 106 5.69 -12.32 -6.92
N ASP A 107 6.22 -11.15 -6.56
CA ASP A 107 5.39 -10.06 -6.05
C ASP A 107 4.52 -9.47 -7.18
N ARG A 108 3.32 -9.06 -6.81
CA ARG A 108 2.48 -8.21 -7.65
C ARG A 108 2.99 -6.79 -7.57
N VAL A 109 3.18 -6.19 -8.72
CA VAL A 109 3.77 -4.84 -8.82
C VAL A 109 2.94 -3.96 -9.75
N VAL A 110 2.97 -2.66 -9.47
CA VAL A 110 2.61 -1.63 -10.43
C VAL A 110 3.89 -1.07 -10.99
N VAL A 111 3.96 -1.00 -12.31
CA VAL A 111 5.11 -0.48 -13.04
C VAL A 111 4.65 0.73 -13.84
N LYS A 112 5.34 1.84 -13.70
CA LYS A 112 5.19 3.01 -14.54
C LYS A 112 6.37 3.14 -15.49
N THR A 113 6.08 3.25 -16.77
CA THR A 113 7.10 3.45 -17.80
C THR A 113 7.34 4.93 -18.04
N ILE A 114 8.48 5.26 -18.66
CA ILE A 114 8.81 6.64 -19.08
C ILE A 114 7.84 7.17 -20.14
N SER A 115 7.16 6.28 -20.88
CA SER A 115 6.11 6.67 -21.82
C SER A 115 4.78 7.05 -21.15
N GLY A 116 4.69 6.91 -19.82
CA GLY A 116 3.49 7.19 -19.03
C GLY A 116 2.56 6.00 -18.82
N ALA A 117 2.80 4.87 -19.50
CA ALA A 117 1.97 3.69 -19.32
C ALA A 117 2.09 3.09 -17.92
N LEU A 118 0.95 2.65 -17.38
CA LEU A 118 0.84 2.05 -16.06
C LEU A 118 0.41 0.59 -16.22
N HIS A 119 1.18 -0.33 -15.69
CA HIS A 119 0.92 -1.77 -15.77
C HIS A 119 0.89 -2.40 -14.38
N ALA A 120 -0.09 -3.26 -14.12
CA ALA A 120 -0.09 -4.13 -12.97
C ALA A 120 0.26 -5.55 -13.44
N LYS A 121 1.33 -6.12 -12.93
CA LYS A 121 1.90 -7.41 -13.38
C LYS A 121 2.53 -8.15 -12.19
N VAL A 122 3.00 -9.38 -12.44
CA VAL A 122 3.82 -10.14 -11.48
C VAL A 122 5.28 -10.04 -11.89
N LEU A 123 6.15 -9.68 -10.96
CA LEU A 123 7.58 -9.67 -11.22
C LEU A 123 8.09 -11.11 -11.37
N ALA A 124 8.48 -11.49 -12.57
CA ALA A 124 9.06 -12.80 -12.84
C ALA A 124 10.58 -12.82 -12.60
N ARG A 125 11.27 -11.78 -13.09
CA ARG A 125 12.72 -11.66 -12.96
C ARG A 125 13.15 -10.21 -13.11
N GLN A 126 14.16 -9.82 -12.36
CA GLN A 126 14.82 -8.53 -12.50
C GLN A 126 16.32 -8.73 -12.58
N THR A 127 16.92 -8.10 -13.57
CA THR A 127 18.38 -8.02 -13.76
C THR A 127 18.77 -6.56 -13.89
N GLY A 128 20.06 -6.25 -13.90
CA GLY A 128 20.53 -4.86 -14.01
C GLY A 128 20.08 -4.12 -15.29
N GLY A 129 19.66 -4.83 -16.33
CA GLY A 129 19.27 -4.24 -17.61
C GLY A 129 17.84 -4.53 -18.06
N LYS A 130 17.17 -5.51 -17.46
CA LYS A 130 15.83 -5.98 -17.89
C LYS A 130 14.95 -6.37 -16.73
N VAL A 131 13.66 -6.14 -16.89
CA VAL A 131 12.60 -6.56 -15.98
C VAL A 131 11.61 -7.42 -16.77
N GLU A 132 11.42 -8.65 -16.33
CA GLU A 132 10.47 -9.60 -16.91
C GLU A 132 9.21 -9.61 -16.03
N LEU A 133 8.09 -9.29 -16.64
CA LEU A 133 6.79 -9.17 -15.99
C LEU A 133 5.83 -10.18 -16.58
N LYS A 134 5.21 -10.99 -15.75
CA LYS A 134 4.14 -11.90 -16.16
C LYS A 134 2.79 -11.24 -16.14
N SER A 135 2.03 -11.44 -17.21
CA SER A 135 0.63 -11.06 -17.23
C SER A 135 -0.18 -11.94 -16.27
N PHE A 136 -1.25 -11.37 -15.73
CA PHE A 136 -2.25 -12.13 -14.96
C PHE A 136 -3.16 -12.96 -15.85
N HIS A 137 -3.22 -12.62 -17.14
CA HIS A 137 -4.05 -13.33 -18.09
C HIS A 137 -3.23 -14.36 -18.88
N PRO A 138 -3.66 -15.64 -18.93
CA PRO A 138 -2.89 -16.70 -19.59
C PRO A 138 -2.66 -16.47 -21.10
N THR A 139 -3.53 -15.68 -21.74
CA THR A 139 -3.46 -15.40 -23.19
C THR A 139 -2.71 -14.11 -23.52
N GLU A 140 -2.39 -13.29 -22.52
CA GLU A 140 -1.55 -12.12 -22.73
C GLU A 140 -0.07 -12.50 -22.68
N ALA A 141 0.71 -11.92 -23.56
CA ALA A 141 2.15 -12.10 -23.54
C ALA A 141 2.79 -11.51 -22.27
N ASP A 142 3.82 -12.14 -21.80
CA ASP A 142 4.67 -11.58 -20.76
C ASP A 142 5.43 -10.38 -21.33
N ASP A 143 5.62 -9.35 -20.51
CA ASP A 143 6.33 -8.15 -20.92
C ASP A 143 7.81 -8.25 -20.49
N ILE A 144 8.69 -7.90 -21.40
CA ILE A 144 10.11 -7.73 -21.09
C ILE A 144 10.43 -6.26 -21.35
N LEU A 145 10.63 -5.52 -20.26
CA LEU A 145 10.96 -4.10 -20.30
C LEU A 145 12.45 -3.89 -20.04
N ALA A 146 13.06 -2.95 -20.76
CA ALA A 146 14.38 -2.51 -20.37
C ALA A 146 14.28 -1.72 -19.06
N ALA A 147 15.21 -1.92 -18.14
CA ALA A 147 15.19 -1.23 -16.85
C ALA A 147 15.19 0.29 -16.99
N LYS A 148 15.84 0.81 -18.04
CA LYS A 148 15.88 2.24 -18.38
C LYS A 148 14.52 2.83 -18.80
N ASP A 149 13.60 1.99 -19.25
CA ASP A 149 12.26 2.41 -19.71
C ASP A 149 11.24 2.41 -18.57
N ILE A 150 11.64 1.95 -17.38
CA ILE A 150 10.83 1.96 -16.18
C ILE A 150 11.15 3.20 -15.36
N LEU A 151 10.12 4.02 -15.12
CA LEU A 151 10.26 5.19 -14.25
C LEU A 151 10.31 4.75 -12.79
N TRP A 152 9.36 3.91 -12.37
CA TRP A 152 9.35 3.28 -11.06
C TRP A 152 8.56 1.97 -11.09
N MET A 153 8.82 1.12 -10.10
CA MET A 153 8.10 -0.13 -9.85
C MET A 153 7.84 -0.27 -8.35
N SER A 154 6.58 -0.46 -7.98
CA SER A 154 6.15 -0.50 -6.59
C SER A 154 5.34 -1.75 -6.30
N ARG A 155 5.47 -2.27 -5.08
CA ARG A 155 4.78 -3.48 -4.66
C ARG A 155 3.32 -3.21 -4.33
N ILE A 156 2.43 -4.08 -4.80
CA ILE A 156 1.02 -4.15 -4.37
C ILE A 156 0.98 -5.01 -3.11
N VAL A 157 0.60 -4.43 -1.99
CA VAL A 157 0.54 -5.12 -0.68
C VAL A 157 -0.85 -5.59 -0.31
N TRP A 158 -1.89 -4.97 -0.87
CA TRP A 158 -3.29 -5.32 -0.63
C TRP A 158 -4.16 -4.93 -1.82
N VAL A 159 -5.30 -5.62 -1.96
CA VAL A 159 -6.34 -5.29 -2.94
C VAL A 159 -7.67 -5.27 -2.22
N SER A 160 -8.43 -4.19 -2.38
CA SER A 160 -9.80 -4.04 -1.89
C SER A 160 -10.75 -3.99 -3.07
N GLN A 161 -11.77 -4.80 -3.02
CA GLN A 161 -12.87 -4.83 -4.00
C GLN A 161 -14.10 -4.11 -3.46
#